data_daa0cb5bb9115a62a4346dd14bb2450d
#
_entry.id   daa0cb5bb9115a62a4346dd14bb2450d
#
_cell.length_a   1.000
_cell.length_b   1.000
_cell.length_c   1.000
_cell.angle_alpha   90.00
_cell.angle_beta   90.00
_cell.angle_gamma   90.00
#
_symmetry.space_group_name_H-M   'P 1'
#
loop_
_entity.id
_entity.type
_entity.pdbx_description
1 polymer ?
#
loop_
_entity_poly.entity_id
_entity_poly.type
_entity_poly.pdbx_seq_one_letter_code
_entity_poly.pdbx_strand_id
1 'polypeptide(L)'
;GSNPTTSFYKFNIIILIMVLKIKAIGGYGEFGKNMTYIEVNGKIILLDIGIHLDNYITFMEDHEGLAPTVEELIEVGAVPDVFLFKERFNDVIAIIPSHAHFDHVFAAPYLIKFFPNAKVYASPYTTQFILNMFRQENKEIPTIITQDCNSRFKINKDITIEFIYVTHSIPHTVMICVETKEGRFLYTNDYKFDDAPVIGPKSNIKRLE
;
A
#
# COMPACT_ATOMS: atom_id res chain seq x y z
N GLY A 1 0.16 5.67 -70.18
CA GLY A 1 -0.76 5.59 -69.09
C GLY A 1 -0.05 5.16 -67.81
N SER A 2 0.25 6.13 -66.95
CA SER A 2 0.84 5.92 -65.62
C SER A 2 -0.25 5.76 -64.58
N ASN A 3 -0.33 4.57 -63.97
CA ASN A 3 -1.19 4.30 -62.81
C ASN A 3 -0.62 5.02 -61.54
N PRO A 4 -1.43 5.76 -60.80
CA PRO A 4 -1.00 6.28 -59.51
C PRO A 4 -1.15 5.14 -58.48
N THR A 5 0.00 4.76 -57.88
CA THR A 5 0.06 3.88 -56.72
C THR A 5 -0.52 4.61 -55.51
N THR A 6 -1.72 4.20 -55.10
CA THR A 6 -2.36 4.68 -53.88
C THR A 6 -1.62 4.06 -52.66
N SER A 7 -0.79 4.85 -52.01
CA SER A 7 -0.16 4.47 -50.77
C SER A 7 -1.22 4.48 -49.65
N PHE A 8 -1.63 3.29 -49.20
CA PHE A 8 -2.47 3.15 -47.99
C PHE A 8 -1.60 3.35 -46.76
N TYR A 9 -1.69 4.51 -46.13
CA TYR A 9 -1.16 4.70 -44.79
C TYR A 9 -1.98 3.85 -43.80
N LYS A 10 -1.37 2.75 -43.34
CA LYS A 10 -1.91 2.01 -42.19
C LYS A 10 -1.77 2.87 -40.94
N PHE A 11 -2.83 3.53 -40.55
CA PHE A 11 -2.92 4.10 -39.20
C PHE A 11 -3.03 2.96 -38.20
N ASN A 12 -1.95 2.64 -37.51
CA ASN A 12 -2.02 1.78 -36.32
C ASN A 12 -2.63 2.62 -35.18
N ILE A 13 -3.94 2.51 -34.98
CA ILE A 13 -4.61 3.08 -33.81
C ILE A 13 -4.24 2.16 -32.64
N ILE A 14 -3.27 2.61 -31.82
CA ILE A 14 -3.01 1.98 -30.53
C ILE A 14 -4.07 2.50 -29.57
N ILE A 15 -5.11 1.72 -29.33
CA ILE A 15 -6.08 2.00 -28.25
C ILE A 15 -5.39 1.61 -26.95
N LEU A 16 -4.91 2.61 -26.23
CA LEU A 16 -4.37 2.44 -24.87
C LEU A 16 -5.57 2.27 -23.93
N ILE A 17 -5.96 1.05 -23.65
CA ILE A 17 -6.96 0.75 -22.61
C ILE A 17 -6.25 0.85 -21.27
N MET A 18 -6.54 1.87 -20.48
CA MET A 18 -6.13 1.92 -19.07
C MET A 18 -6.86 0.79 -18.32
N VAL A 19 -6.11 0.04 -17.53
CA VAL A 19 -6.67 -1.05 -16.73
C VAL A 19 -6.40 -0.76 -15.27
N LEU A 20 -7.48 -0.57 -14.51
CA LEU A 20 -7.46 -0.54 -13.05
C LEU A 20 -7.81 -1.95 -12.55
N LYS A 21 -6.90 -2.57 -11.80
CA LYS A 21 -7.15 -3.85 -11.11
C LYS A 21 -6.96 -3.68 -9.62
N ILE A 22 -7.87 -4.25 -8.85
CA ILE A 22 -7.81 -4.28 -7.40
C ILE A 22 -7.86 -5.74 -6.96
N LYS A 23 -6.94 -6.13 -6.06
CA LYS A 23 -6.89 -7.48 -5.50
C LYS A 23 -6.74 -7.41 -3.98
N ALA A 24 -7.49 -8.22 -3.28
CA ALA A 24 -7.31 -8.53 -1.88
C ALA A 24 -6.13 -9.52 -1.75
N ILE A 25 -5.07 -9.13 -1.04
CA ILE A 25 -3.92 -10.00 -0.79
C ILE A 25 -3.97 -10.53 0.64
N GLY A 26 -4.40 -9.71 1.60
CA GLY A 26 -4.60 -10.09 2.99
C GLY A 26 -5.59 -9.17 3.69
N GLY A 27 -6.16 -9.60 4.83
CA GLY A 27 -7.09 -8.83 5.63
C GLY A 27 -8.56 -8.87 5.18
N TYR A 28 -8.90 -9.67 4.17
CA TYR A 28 -10.26 -9.78 3.64
C TYR A 28 -10.90 -11.10 4.07
N GLY A 29 -11.90 -11.02 4.95
CA GLY A 29 -12.54 -12.19 5.54
C GLY A 29 -11.77 -12.79 6.73
N GLU A 30 -10.77 -12.10 7.22
CA GLU A 30 -9.94 -12.45 8.36
C GLU A 30 -9.53 -11.17 9.10
N PHE A 31 -9.01 -11.30 10.32
CA PHE A 31 -8.44 -10.20 11.08
C PHE A 31 -6.91 -10.14 10.86
N GLY A 32 -6.39 -8.94 10.60
CA GLY A 32 -4.94 -8.74 10.45
C GLY A 32 -4.41 -8.94 9.03
N LYS A 33 -3.10 -8.88 8.87
CA LYS A 33 -2.30 -8.93 7.63
C LYS A 33 -2.89 -8.13 6.45
N ASN A 34 -3.40 -6.94 6.74
CA ASN A 34 -4.04 -6.09 5.75
C ASN A 34 -3.09 -5.77 4.60
N MET A 35 -3.51 -6.07 3.37
CA MET A 35 -2.81 -5.69 2.14
C MET A 35 -3.76 -5.67 0.94
N THR A 36 -3.88 -4.51 0.30
CA THR A 36 -4.62 -4.32 -0.93
C THR A 36 -3.66 -3.98 -2.08
N TYR A 37 -3.75 -4.74 -3.15
CA TYR A 37 -3.00 -4.52 -4.39
C TYR A 37 -3.84 -3.70 -5.37
N ILE A 38 -3.29 -2.61 -5.87
CA ILE A 38 -3.90 -1.78 -6.91
C ILE A 38 -2.94 -1.67 -8.08
N GLU A 39 -3.39 -2.07 -9.27
CA GLU A 39 -2.63 -1.93 -10.52
C GLU A 39 -3.28 -0.88 -11.42
N VAL A 40 -2.47 0.07 -11.87
CA VAL A 40 -2.85 1.12 -12.82
C VAL A 40 -1.81 1.15 -13.94
N ASN A 41 -2.22 0.87 -15.16
CA ASN A 41 -1.32 0.88 -16.34
C ASN A 41 -0.05 0.06 -16.13
N GLY A 42 -0.16 -1.12 -15.52
CA GLY A 42 0.96 -2.01 -15.27
C GLY A 42 1.88 -1.58 -14.12
N LYS A 43 1.58 -0.51 -13.40
CA LYS A 43 2.25 -0.12 -12.16
C LYS A 43 1.40 -0.46 -10.96
N ILE A 44 2.05 -0.91 -9.88
CA ILE A 44 1.38 -1.46 -8.70
C ILE A 44 1.62 -0.55 -7.51
N ILE A 45 0.55 -0.33 -6.74
CA ILE A 45 0.58 0.27 -5.41
C ILE A 45 0.07 -0.77 -4.43
N LEU A 46 0.73 -0.90 -3.30
CA LEU A 46 0.26 -1.70 -2.16
C LEU A 46 -0.27 -0.75 -1.09
N LEU A 47 -1.50 -0.95 -0.66
CA LEU A 47 -2.09 -0.26 0.48
C LEU A 47 -2.05 -1.20 1.67
N ASP A 48 -1.41 -0.75 2.73
CA ASP A 48 -1.03 -1.50 3.92
C ASP A 48 -0.07 -2.67 3.66
N ILE A 49 0.59 -3.12 4.72
CA ILE A 49 1.57 -4.20 4.74
C ILE A 49 1.64 -4.77 6.16
N GLY A 50 0.53 -5.33 6.60
CA GLY A 50 0.31 -5.74 7.98
C GLY A 50 0.62 -7.19 8.28
N ILE A 51 0.57 -7.56 9.57
CA ILE A 51 0.68 -8.94 10.03
C ILE A 51 -0.65 -9.45 10.62
N HIS A 52 -0.79 -10.78 10.68
CA HIS A 52 -1.73 -11.44 11.58
C HIS A 52 -1.00 -11.68 12.92
N LEU A 53 -1.33 -10.86 13.91
CA LEU A 53 -0.54 -10.78 15.15
C LEU A 53 -0.48 -12.11 15.90
N ASP A 54 -1.62 -12.79 16.05
CA ASP A 54 -1.67 -14.06 16.81
C ASP A 54 -0.82 -15.14 16.15
N ASN A 55 -0.93 -15.30 14.81
CA ASN A 55 -0.12 -16.28 14.08
C ASN A 55 1.38 -15.95 14.17
N TYR A 56 1.71 -14.66 14.10
CA TYR A 56 3.10 -14.21 14.25
C TYR A 56 3.66 -14.52 15.64
N ILE A 57 2.90 -14.18 16.71
CA ILE A 57 3.34 -14.44 18.08
C ILE A 57 3.50 -15.94 18.32
N THR A 58 2.50 -16.76 17.95
CA THR A 58 2.56 -18.22 18.12
C THR A 58 3.78 -18.80 17.41
N PHE A 59 4.03 -18.37 16.16
CA PHE A 59 5.21 -18.82 15.42
C PHE A 59 6.51 -18.45 16.13
N MET A 60 6.64 -17.21 16.63
CA MET A 60 7.85 -16.74 17.30
C MET A 60 8.09 -17.45 18.65
N GLU A 61 7.04 -17.80 19.38
CA GLU A 61 7.13 -18.59 20.63
C GLU A 61 7.62 -20.01 20.35
N ASP A 62 7.15 -20.65 19.27
CA ASP A 62 7.55 -22.01 18.90
C ASP A 62 8.99 -22.10 18.34
N HIS A 63 9.53 -20.95 17.87
CA HIS A 63 10.84 -20.88 17.19
C HIS A 63 11.83 -19.97 17.92
N GLU A 64 11.91 -20.08 19.24
CA GLU A 64 12.80 -19.26 20.09
C GLU A 64 14.22 -19.13 19.52
N GLY A 65 14.64 -17.87 19.25
CA GLY A 65 16.01 -17.52 18.86
C GLY A 65 16.34 -17.66 17.37
N LEU A 66 15.39 -18.04 16.53
CA LEU A 66 15.57 -18.09 15.08
C LEU A 66 14.83 -16.93 14.41
N ALA A 67 15.54 -16.23 13.52
CA ALA A 67 14.89 -15.22 12.68
C ALA A 67 14.01 -15.94 11.63
N PRO A 68 12.70 -15.59 11.52
CA PRO A 68 11.80 -16.24 10.58
C PRO A 68 12.16 -15.92 9.13
N THR A 69 12.00 -16.89 8.25
CA THR A 69 11.97 -16.66 6.80
C THR A 69 10.61 -16.10 6.40
N VAL A 70 10.53 -15.45 5.25
CA VAL A 70 9.25 -14.95 4.76
C VAL A 70 8.33 -16.07 4.34
N GLU A 71 8.89 -17.14 3.80
CA GLU A 71 8.19 -18.35 3.41
C GLU A 71 7.48 -18.98 4.61
N GLU A 72 8.16 -19.15 5.74
CA GLU A 72 7.56 -19.64 6.98
C GLU A 72 6.45 -18.75 7.50
N LEU A 73 6.66 -17.41 7.48
CA LEU A 73 5.63 -16.46 7.90
C LEU A 73 4.38 -16.49 7.00
N ILE A 74 4.56 -16.74 5.70
CA ILE A 74 3.44 -16.91 4.76
C ILE A 74 2.73 -18.24 5.04
N GLU A 75 3.47 -19.33 5.25
CA GLU A 75 2.92 -20.68 5.51
C GLU A 75 2.02 -20.69 6.74
N VAL A 76 2.45 -20.04 7.83
CA VAL A 76 1.63 -19.92 9.04
C VAL A 76 0.56 -18.84 8.96
N GLY A 77 0.48 -18.12 7.84
CA GLY A 77 -0.49 -17.05 7.62
C GLY A 77 -0.23 -15.80 8.47
N ALA A 78 1.01 -15.58 8.91
CA ALA A 78 1.39 -14.41 9.70
C ALA A 78 1.56 -13.13 8.84
N VAL A 79 1.95 -13.26 7.57
CA VAL A 79 2.09 -12.15 6.63
C VAL A 79 1.31 -12.41 5.34
N PRO A 80 0.98 -11.35 4.56
CA PRO A 80 0.36 -11.52 3.25
C PRO A 80 1.23 -12.34 2.28
N ASP A 81 0.62 -13.23 1.50
CA ASP A 81 1.33 -13.99 0.48
C ASP A 81 1.63 -13.11 -0.76
N VAL A 82 2.77 -12.43 -0.71
CA VAL A 82 3.22 -11.59 -1.82
C VAL A 82 3.70 -12.41 -3.03
N PHE A 83 4.01 -13.69 -2.87
CA PHE A 83 4.46 -14.54 -3.98
C PHE A 83 3.36 -14.83 -5.01
N LEU A 84 2.10 -14.56 -4.68
CA LEU A 84 0.97 -14.58 -5.63
C LEU A 84 1.19 -13.64 -6.83
N PHE A 85 2.10 -12.67 -6.73
CA PHE A 85 2.45 -11.74 -7.81
C PHE A 85 3.97 -11.52 -7.96
N LYS A 86 4.79 -12.54 -7.64
CA LYS A 86 6.26 -12.47 -7.63
C LYS A 86 6.87 -11.98 -8.94
N GLU A 87 6.29 -12.34 -10.09
CA GLU A 87 6.76 -11.91 -11.42
C GLU A 87 6.58 -10.39 -11.64
N ARG A 88 5.86 -9.73 -10.74
CA ARG A 88 5.50 -8.32 -10.83
C ARG A 88 6.15 -7.45 -9.74
N PHE A 89 7.09 -7.99 -8.97
CA PHE A 89 7.74 -7.24 -7.87
C PHE A 89 8.40 -5.93 -8.33
N ASN A 90 9.00 -5.93 -9.51
CA ASN A 90 9.62 -4.74 -10.10
C ASN A 90 8.60 -3.67 -10.55
N ASP A 91 7.33 -4.02 -10.66
CA ASP A 91 6.26 -3.08 -11.02
C ASP A 91 5.65 -2.39 -9.81
N VAL A 92 5.95 -2.83 -8.60
CA VAL A 92 5.53 -2.16 -7.36
C VAL A 92 6.33 -0.87 -7.20
N ILE A 93 5.64 0.27 -7.24
CA ILE A 93 6.25 1.60 -7.21
C ILE A 93 5.94 2.38 -5.93
N ALA A 94 4.92 1.95 -5.19
CA ALA A 94 4.57 2.58 -3.92
C ALA A 94 4.00 1.56 -2.93
N ILE A 95 4.30 1.76 -1.66
CA ILE A 95 3.69 1.11 -0.51
C ILE A 95 3.16 2.22 0.37
N ILE A 96 1.89 2.17 0.72
CA ILE A 96 1.19 3.27 1.41
C ILE A 96 0.45 2.71 2.62
N PRO A 97 1.11 2.66 3.80
CA PRO A 97 0.46 2.30 5.04
C PRO A 97 -0.53 3.39 5.47
N SER A 98 -1.74 2.97 5.82
CA SER A 98 -2.81 3.87 6.28
C SER A 98 -2.56 4.43 7.67
N HIS A 99 -1.97 3.64 8.56
CA HIS A 99 -1.62 3.99 9.91
C HIS A 99 -0.63 2.98 10.55
N ALA A 100 -0.22 3.20 11.80
CA ALA A 100 0.86 2.45 12.42
C ALA A 100 0.41 1.29 13.33
N HIS A 101 -0.78 0.71 13.17
CA HIS A 101 -1.13 -0.54 13.82
C HIS A 101 -0.42 -1.73 13.18
N PHE A 102 -0.15 -2.77 13.95
CA PHE A 102 0.64 -3.92 13.52
C PHE A 102 0.04 -4.64 12.33
N ASP A 103 -1.26 -4.80 12.33
CA ASP A 103 -2.01 -5.44 11.26
C ASP A 103 -2.09 -4.62 9.97
N HIS A 104 -1.53 -3.40 9.95
CA HIS A 104 -1.42 -2.52 8.79
C HIS A 104 0.02 -2.23 8.33
N VAL A 105 1.04 -2.43 9.20
CA VAL A 105 2.39 -1.98 8.86
C VAL A 105 3.51 -2.95 9.25
N PHE A 106 3.28 -3.89 10.16
CA PHE A 106 4.37 -4.63 10.82
C PHE A 106 5.04 -5.68 9.93
N ALA A 107 4.48 -6.08 8.79
CA ALA A 107 5.15 -6.95 7.83
C ALA A 107 6.20 -6.20 6.97
N ALA A 108 6.28 -4.87 7.07
CA ALA A 108 7.20 -4.05 6.27
C ALA A 108 8.66 -4.51 6.35
N PRO A 109 9.28 -4.80 7.53
CA PRO A 109 10.66 -5.25 7.61
C PRO A 109 10.94 -6.60 6.94
N TYR A 110 9.92 -7.41 6.71
CA TYR A 110 10.03 -8.73 6.06
C TYR A 110 9.82 -8.64 4.55
N LEU A 111 8.86 -7.82 4.11
CA LEU A 111 8.33 -7.86 2.74
C LEU A 111 8.89 -6.77 1.82
N ILE A 112 9.26 -5.58 2.32
CA ILE A 112 9.68 -4.45 1.47
C ILE A 112 10.89 -4.79 0.60
N LYS A 113 11.79 -5.64 1.05
CA LYS A 113 12.98 -6.09 0.29
C LYS A 113 12.66 -6.71 -1.08
N PHE A 114 11.45 -7.24 -1.27
CA PHE A 114 11.02 -7.79 -2.56
C PHE A 114 10.60 -6.72 -3.57
N PHE A 115 10.44 -5.47 -3.17
CA PHE A 115 9.92 -4.40 -4.02
C PHE A 115 10.99 -3.32 -4.27
N PRO A 116 12.01 -3.59 -5.10
CA PRO A 116 13.19 -2.73 -5.22
C PRO A 116 12.90 -1.34 -5.78
N ASN A 117 11.79 -1.16 -6.49
CA ASN A 117 11.38 0.11 -7.08
C ASN A 117 10.35 0.88 -6.23
N ALA A 118 9.91 0.28 -5.11
CA ALA A 118 8.88 0.88 -4.28
C ALA A 118 9.45 1.98 -3.36
N LYS A 119 8.70 3.06 -3.23
CA LYS A 119 8.88 4.05 -2.15
C LYS A 119 7.73 3.91 -1.16
N VAL A 120 8.02 4.12 0.11
CA VAL A 120 6.99 4.14 1.15
C VAL A 120 6.47 5.58 1.30
N TYR A 121 5.16 5.76 1.25
CA TYR A 121 4.51 7.04 1.50
C TYR A 121 3.66 6.91 2.76
N ALA A 122 3.97 7.65 3.80
CA ALA A 122 3.32 7.48 5.10
C ALA A 122 3.08 8.82 5.79
N SER A 123 2.09 8.86 6.70
CA SER A 123 1.85 10.00 7.57
C SER A 123 3.00 10.16 8.58
N PRO A 124 3.16 11.34 9.22
CA PRO A 124 4.34 11.61 10.07
C PRO A 124 4.52 10.60 11.21
N TYR A 125 3.46 10.21 11.90
CA TYR A 125 3.55 9.21 12.97
C TYR A 125 3.92 7.83 12.42
N THR A 126 3.25 7.40 11.35
CA THR A 126 3.51 6.10 10.69
C THR A 126 4.94 6.04 10.16
N THR A 127 5.47 7.14 9.61
CA THR A 127 6.88 7.23 9.20
C THR A 127 7.83 6.93 10.36
N GLN A 128 7.66 7.60 11.51
CA GLN A 128 8.53 7.37 12.66
C GLN A 128 8.42 5.95 13.21
N PHE A 129 7.22 5.39 13.19
CA PHE A 129 6.98 4.01 13.59
C PHE A 129 7.75 3.02 12.69
N ILE A 130 7.65 3.17 11.37
CA ILE A 130 8.38 2.34 10.40
C ILE A 130 9.90 2.47 10.60
N LEU A 131 10.42 3.69 10.72
CA LEU A 131 11.84 3.92 10.97
C LEU A 131 12.33 3.19 12.22
N ASN A 132 11.54 3.20 13.29
CA ASN A 132 11.89 2.50 14.53
C ASN A 132 11.88 0.99 14.36
N MET A 133 10.87 0.42 13.66
CA MET A 133 10.83 -1.01 13.37
C MET A 133 12.08 -1.49 12.62
N PHE A 134 12.47 -0.79 11.54
CA PHE A 134 13.65 -1.18 10.76
C PHE A 134 14.94 -1.08 11.59
N ARG A 135 15.07 -0.08 12.47
CA ARG A 135 16.22 0.05 13.39
C ARG A 135 16.26 -1.08 14.41
N GLN A 136 15.13 -1.44 15.01
CA GLN A 136 15.03 -2.54 15.98
C GLN A 136 15.38 -3.89 15.35
N GLU A 137 14.95 -4.11 14.11
CA GLU A 137 15.25 -5.32 13.35
C GLU A 137 16.64 -5.29 12.69
N ASN A 138 17.41 -4.22 12.87
CA ASN A 138 18.71 -4.01 12.22
C ASN A 138 18.68 -4.24 10.71
N LYS A 139 17.61 -3.75 10.05
CA LYS A 139 17.38 -3.87 8.61
C LYS A 139 17.61 -2.55 7.89
N GLU A 140 17.93 -2.64 6.59
CA GLU A 140 18.11 -1.46 5.74
C GLU A 140 16.79 -0.68 5.62
N ILE A 141 16.86 0.63 5.92
CA ILE A 141 15.68 1.51 5.89
C ILE A 141 15.32 1.81 4.43
N PRO A 142 14.07 1.53 4.00
CA PRO A 142 13.62 1.86 2.66
C PRO A 142 13.53 3.37 2.44
N THR A 143 13.39 3.78 1.17
CA THR A 143 13.07 5.19 0.86
C THR A 143 11.67 5.52 1.37
N ILE A 144 11.57 6.36 2.41
CA ILE A 144 10.30 6.81 2.98
C ILE A 144 10.08 8.29 2.66
N ILE A 145 8.90 8.60 2.14
CA ILE A 145 8.45 9.98 1.85
C ILE A 145 7.29 10.29 2.80
N THR A 146 7.55 11.18 3.75
CA THR A 146 6.52 11.61 4.69
C THR A 146 5.56 12.58 4.02
N GLN A 147 4.27 12.35 4.22
CA GLN A 147 3.18 13.16 3.69
C GLN A 147 2.24 13.60 4.81
N ASP A 148 1.76 14.84 4.75
CA ASP A 148 0.77 15.34 5.71
C ASP A 148 -0.56 14.58 5.61
N CYS A 149 -1.28 14.49 6.73
CA CYS A 149 -2.52 13.69 6.84
C CYS A 149 -3.69 14.19 5.99
N ASN A 150 -3.60 15.38 5.40
CA ASN A 150 -4.59 15.94 4.47
C ASN A 150 -3.88 16.45 3.21
N SER A 151 -2.89 15.71 2.72
CA SER A 151 -2.12 16.09 1.54
C SER A 151 -2.58 15.33 0.29
N ARG A 152 -2.31 15.94 -0.86
CA ARG A 152 -2.53 15.34 -2.18
C ARG A 152 -1.24 15.41 -2.98
N PHE A 153 -0.76 14.26 -3.45
CA PHE A 153 0.54 14.14 -4.12
C PHE A 153 0.50 13.12 -5.27
N LYS A 154 1.41 13.27 -6.22
CA LYS A 154 1.51 12.37 -7.37
C LYS A 154 2.54 11.28 -7.13
N ILE A 155 2.18 10.03 -7.42
CA ILE A 155 3.13 8.92 -7.54
C ILE A 155 3.80 8.95 -8.92
N ASN A 156 2.99 9.14 -9.97
CA ASN A 156 3.44 9.31 -11.34
C ASN A 156 2.41 10.13 -12.15
N LYS A 157 2.51 10.12 -13.49
CA LYS A 157 1.59 10.88 -14.36
C LYS A 157 0.14 10.36 -14.35
N ASP A 158 -0.06 9.08 -13.99
CA ASP A 158 -1.36 8.40 -14.06
C ASP A 158 -2.01 8.21 -12.69
N ILE A 159 -1.25 8.38 -11.59
CA ILE A 159 -1.67 8.05 -10.24
C ILE A 159 -1.41 9.24 -9.32
N THR A 160 -2.47 9.72 -8.70
CA THR A 160 -2.43 10.71 -7.62
C THR A 160 -3.00 10.08 -6.36
N ILE A 161 -2.36 10.33 -5.24
CA ILE A 161 -2.82 9.89 -3.92
C ILE A 161 -3.30 11.10 -3.14
N GLU A 162 -4.37 10.92 -2.40
CA GLU A 162 -4.82 11.87 -1.40
C GLU A 162 -4.98 11.17 -0.05
N PHE A 163 -4.32 11.72 0.97
CA PHE A 163 -4.54 11.36 2.36
C PHE A 163 -5.68 12.19 2.93
N ILE A 164 -6.62 11.54 3.58
CA ILE A 164 -7.76 12.17 4.24
C ILE A 164 -7.70 11.77 5.71
N TYR A 165 -7.41 12.73 6.59
CA TYR A 165 -7.30 12.47 8.01
C TYR A 165 -8.62 11.95 8.60
N VAL A 166 -8.51 10.88 9.39
CA VAL A 166 -9.63 10.33 10.16
C VAL A 166 -9.19 10.02 11.59
N THR A 167 -10.13 10.12 12.52
CA THR A 167 -9.91 9.72 13.90
C THR A 167 -9.88 8.19 14.02
N HIS A 168 -8.94 7.72 14.82
CA HIS A 168 -8.78 6.31 15.18
C HIS A 168 -8.06 6.22 16.53
N SER A 169 -7.76 5.01 17.02
CA SER A 169 -7.05 4.79 18.30
C SER A 169 -5.56 5.11 18.25
N ILE A 170 -5.03 5.41 17.07
CA ILE A 170 -3.62 5.80 16.87
C ILE A 170 -3.53 7.13 16.08
N PRO A 171 -2.55 8.02 16.38
CA PRO A 171 -2.44 9.29 15.68
C PRO A 171 -2.12 9.17 14.19
N HIS A 172 -2.53 10.19 13.44
CA HIS A 172 -2.21 10.35 12.03
C HIS A 172 -2.73 9.22 11.12
N THR A 173 -3.85 8.59 11.51
CA THR A 173 -4.57 7.65 10.64
C THR A 173 -5.18 8.40 9.46
N VAL A 174 -5.05 7.83 8.27
CA VAL A 174 -5.57 8.42 7.03
C VAL A 174 -6.35 7.40 6.21
N MET A 175 -7.46 7.79 5.65
CA MET A 175 -8.00 7.12 4.47
C MET A 175 -7.15 7.47 3.27
N ILE A 176 -7.05 6.55 2.31
CA ILE A 176 -6.21 6.71 1.12
C ILE A 176 -7.10 6.73 -0.12
N CYS A 177 -7.19 7.88 -0.78
CA CYS A 177 -7.86 7.99 -2.07
C CYS A 177 -6.83 7.84 -3.19
N VAL A 178 -7.00 6.83 -4.04
CA VAL A 178 -6.21 6.62 -5.25
C VAL A 178 -6.99 7.18 -6.42
N GLU A 179 -6.50 8.28 -7.00
CA GLU A 179 -7.11 8.95 -8.13
C GLU A 179 -6.39 8.57 -9.43
N THR A 180 -7.18 8.17 -10.41
CA THR A 180 -6.73 7.83 -11.77
C THR A 180 -7.65 8.47 -12.81
N LYS A 181 -7.34 8.32 -14.08
CA LYS A 181 -8.25 8.75 -15.16
C LYS A 181 -9.56 7.96 -15.20
N GLU A 182 -9.54 6.73 -14.69
CA GLU A 182 -10.71 5.83 -14.66
C GLU A 182 -11.68 6.16 -13.51
N GLY A 183 -11.20 6.89 -12.52
CA GLY A 183 -11.98 7.24 -11.32
C GLY A 183 -11.16 7.26 -10.05
N ARG A 184 -11.85 7.21 -8.93
CA ARG A 184 -11.29 7.24 -7.59
C ARG A 184 -11.59 5.94 -6.86
N PHE A 185 -10.59 5.40 -6.20
CA PHE A 185 -10.73 4.30 -5.25
C PHE A 185 -10.42 4.82 -3.86
N LEU A 186 -11.36 4.72 -2.94
CA LEU A 186 -11.17 5.11 -1.55
C LEU A 186 -10.93 3.85 -0.69
N TYR A 187 -9.76 3.76 -0.09
CA TYR A 187 -9.41 2.79 0.93
C TYR A 187 -9.66 3.40 2.29
N THR A 188 -10.71 2.93 2.97
CA THR A 188 -11.17 3.51 4.23
C THR A 188 -10.41 3.00 5.44
N ASN A 189 -9.79 1.82 5.35
CA ASN A 189 -9.09 1.15 6.46
C ASN A 189 -9.90 1.19 7.78
N ASP A 190 -9.22 1.38 8.91
CA ASP A 190 -9.82 1.54 10.23
C ASP A 190 -10.10 3.01 10.53
N TYR A 191 -11.30 3.34 10.94
CA TYR A 191 -11.66 4.70 11.30
C TYR A 191 -12.76 4.75 12.37
N LYS A 192 -12.84 5.89 13.01
CA LYS A 192 -13.89 6.27 13.92
C LYS A 192 -14.28 7.71 13.62
N PHE A 193 -15.55 8.01 13.49
CA PHE A 193 -16.01 9.39 13.41
C PHE A 193 -16.29 9.89 14.82
N ASP A 194 -15.29 10.57 15.40
CA ASP A 194 -15.36 11.14 16.74
C ASP A 194 -15.48 12.65 16.65
N ASP A 195 -16.56 13.19 17.20
CA ASP A 195 -16.81 14.63 17.20
C ASP A 195 -16.10 15.37 18.33
N ALA A 196 -15.52 14.64 19.29
CA ALA A 196 -14.77 15.20 20.41
C ALA A 196 -13.49 14.41 20.71
N PRO A 197 -12.58 14.26 19.71
CA PRO A 197 -11.36 13.47 19.91
C PRO A 197 -10.49 14.09 20.99
N VAL A 198 -9.90 13.22 21.85
CA VAL A 198 -8.99 13.66 22.91
C VAL A 198 -7.64 14.07 22.34
N ILE A 199 -7.23 13.43 21.22
CA ILE A 199 -5.94 13.70 20.53
C ILE A 199 -6.22 14.00 19.06
N GLY A 200 -5.64 15.08 18.58
CA GLY A 200 -5.74 15.50 17.18
C GLY A 200 -7.06 16.18 16.80
N PRO A 201 -7.22 16.53 15.52
CA PRO A 201 -8.44 17.16 15.00
C PRO A 201 -9.56 16.13 14.80
N LYS A 202 -10.77 16.60 14.51
CA LYS A 202 -11.86 15.77 13.98
C LYS A 202 -11.51 15.21 12.60
N SER A 203 -12.14 14.10 12.23
CA SER A 203 -12.05 13.55 10.88
C SER A 203 -12.44 14.59 9.83
N ASN A 204 -11.72 14.60 8.71
CA ASN A 204 -11.97 15.53 7.60
C ASN A 204 -13.15 15.07 6.73
N ILE A 205 -14.36 15.08 7.32
CA ILE A 205 -15.59 14.63 6.65
C ILE A 205 -15.87 15.39 5.38
N LYS A 206 -15.62 16.72 5.38
CA LYS A 206 -15.85 17.56 4.20
C LYS A 206 -15.10 17.09 2.95
N ARG A 207 -14.02 16.34 3.14
CA ARG A 207 -13.24 15.83 2.01
C ARG A 207 -13.80 14.50 1.48
N LEU A 208 -14.64 13.84 2.26
CA LEU A 208 -15.31 12.60 1.88
C LEU A 208 -16.63 12.87 1.12
N GLU A 209 -17.19 14.07 1.22
CA GLU A 209 -18.34 14.56 0.46
C GLU A 209 -17.92 14.97 -0.97
#